data_8ed89c7d4606b6ccdc62848571eabc2e
#
_entry.id   8ed89c7d4606b6ccdc62848571eabc2e
#
_cell.length_a   1.000
_cell.length_b   1.000
_cell.length_c   1.000
_cell.angle_alpha   90.00
_cell.angle_beta   90.00
_cell.angle_gamma   90.00
#
_symmetry.space_group_name_H-M   'P 1'
#
loop_
_entity.id
_entity.type
_entity.pdbx_description
1 polymer ?
#
loop_
_entity_poly.entity_id
_entity_poly.type
_entity_poly.pdbx_seq_one_letter_code
_entity_poly.pdbx_strand_id
1 'polypeptide(L)'
;VVQVITPGTYMNYKNYDENNFLASAYKKDGNIYFAFCDIMTGDSRCTILKTMDDLQDEILRNNIKEIITIKDQELNVSAYITEVEVDENIEKEKTSNLSDSNLRICCNILLDYIEKTQNKDVNSLKNFEVYFKDKFVYMTNYSLKNLEVTQNMANGGKKGSLLSIIDKTSTAAGARKLKKWL
;
A
#
# COMPACT_ATOMS: atom_id res chain seq x y z
N VAL A 1 7.69 -1.62 -25.64
CA VAL A 1 6.96 -2.29 -24.53
C VAL A 1 5.85 -1.37 -24.12
N VAL A 2 4.60 -1.87 -24.10
CA VAL A 2 3.43 -1.02 -23.82
C VAL A 2 3.14 -0.96 -22.32
N GLN A 3 3.35 -2.05 -21.61
CA GLN A 3 3.14 -2.17 -20.16
C GLN A 3 3.84 -3.42 -19.62
N VAL A 4 4.38 -3.34 -18.41
CA VAL A 4 4.92 -4.50 -17.69
C VAL A 4 3.90 -4.90 -16.61
N ILE A 5 3.47 -6.16 -16.64
CA ILE A 5 2.55 -6.70 -15.63
C ILE A 5 3.36 -7.40 -14.54
N THR A 6 3.23 -6.92 -13.32
CA THR A 6 3.87 -7.50 -12.12
C THR A 6 2.81 -7.90 -11.11
N PRO A 7 3.13 -8.65 -10.04
CA PRO A 7 2.14 -9.04 -9.04
C PRO A 7 1.35 -7.88 -8.43
N GLY A 8 1.98 -6.72 -8.24
CA GLY A 8 1.34 -5.51 -7.68
C GLY A 8 0.61 -4.66 -8.71
N THR A 9 0.94 -4.82 -10.01
CA THR A 9 0.28 -4.06 -11.09
C THR A 9 -0.79 -4.87 -11.81
N TYR A 10 -0.94 -6.17 -11.52
CA TYR A 10 -1.99 -7.01 -12.09
C TYR A 10 -3.36 -6.60 -11.55
N MET A 11 -4.22 -6.16 -12.46
CA MET A 11 -5.59 -5.74 -12.14
C MET A 11 -6.57 -6.92 -12.29
N ASN A 12 -7.20 -7.31 -11.19
CA ASN A 12 -8.30 -8.25 -11.23
C ASN A 12 -9.63 -7.48 -11.33
N TYR A 13 -10.16 -7.36 -12.52
CA TYR A 13 -11.41 -6.64 -12.80
C TYR A 13 -12.67 -7.26 -12.15
N LYS A 14 -12.55 -8.38 -11.44
CA LYS A 14 -13.67 -9.01 -10.74
C LYS A 14 -13.94 -8.44 -9.35
N ASN A 15 -12.97 -7.75 -8.75
CA ASN A 15 -13.03 -7.25 -7.38
C ASN A 15 -12.95 -5.71 -7.37
N TYR A 16 -13.96 -5.03 -7.90
CA TYR A 16 -13.99 -3.55 -7.97
C TYR A 16 -14.09 -2.86 -6.61
N ASP A 17 -14.47 -3.58 -5.56
CA ASP A 17 -14.60 -3.08 -4.18
C ASP A 17 -13.30 -3.24 -3.36
N GLU A 18 -12.24 -3.79 -3.95
CA GLU A 18 -10.92 -3.90 -3.33
C GLU A 18 -9.93 -2.91 -3.96
N ASN A 19 -9.05 -2.37 -3.11
CA ASN A 19 -7.89 -1.61 -3.57
C ASN A 19 -6.81 -2.59 -4.08
N ASN A 20 -6.04 -2.15 -5.08
CA ASN A 20 -4.85 -2.84 -5.53
C ASN A 20 -3.63 -1.96 -5.25
N PHE A 21 -3.04 -2.15 -4.07
CA PHE A 21 -1.92 -1.37 -3.63
C PHE A 21 -0.59 -1.93 -4.12
N LEU A 22 0.22 -1.05 -4.69
CA LEU A 22 1.64 -1.22 -4.94
C LEU A 22 2.40 -0.44 -3.88
N ALA A 23 3.47 -0.99 -3.33
CA ALA A 23 4.20 -0.37 -2.23
C ALA A 23 5.70 -0.24 -2.49
N SER A 24 6.34 0.66 -1.76
CA SER A 24 7.78 0.74 -1.63
C SER A 24 8.20 0.75 -0.16
N ALA A 25 9.39 0.22 0.10
CA ALA A 25 10.00 0.26 1.42
C ALA A 25 11.47 0.69 1.29
N TYR A 26 11.90 1.58 2.18
CA TYR A 26 13.26 2.10 2.24
C TYR A 26 13.78 2.10 3.67
N LYS A 27 14.84 1.34 3.95
CA LYS A 27 15.45 1.27 5.29
C LYS A 27 16.59 2.29 5.40
N LYS A 28 16.53 3.15 6.40
CA LYS A 28 17.58 4.12 6.69
C LYS A 28 17.57 4.49 8.18
N ASP A 29 18.74 4.60 8.79
CA ASP A 29 18.93 5.09 10.15
C ASP A 29 18.03 4.41 11.21
N GLY A 30 17.86 3.09 11.09
CA GLY A 30 17.04 2.29 12.02
C GLY A 30 15.52 2.46 11.85
N ASN A 31 15.09 3.19 10.84
CA ASN A 31 13.68 3.32 10.45
C ASN A 31 13.38 2.59 9.14
N ILE A 32 12.13 2.25 8.94
CA ILE A 32 11.61 1.75 7.68
C ILE A 32 10.59 2.76 7.16
N TYR A 33 10.94 3.44 6.09
CA TYR A 33 10.05 4.33 5.38
C TYR A 33 9.20 3.49 4.46
N PHE A 34 7.89 3.66 4.51
CA PHE A 34 6.94 2.84 3.79
C PHE A 34 5.93 3.71 3.07
N ALA A 35 5.73 3.46 1.79
CA ALA A 35 4.75 4.15 0.96
C ALA A 35 3.97 3.16 0.12
N PHE A 36 2.69 3.42 -0.13
CA PHE A 36 1.88 2.63 -1.03
C PHE A 36 0.83 3.49 -1.73
N CYS A 37 0.45 3.08 -2.92
CA CYS A 37 -0.59 3.75 -3.68
C CYS A 37 -1.42 2.74 -4.49
N ASP A 38 -2.65 3.13 -4.77
CA ASP A 38 -3.53 2.45 -5.71
C ASP A 38 -3.60 3.28 -7.00
N ILE A 39 -3.05 2.73 -8.08
CA ILE A 39 -2.95 3.40 -9.38
C ILE A 39 -4.33 3.71 -9.98
N MET A 40 -5.37 2.94 -9.60
CA MET A 40 -6.73 3.14 -10.14
C MET A 40 -7.49 4.24 -9.42
N THR A 41 -7.35 4.32 -8.09
CA THR A 41 -8.12 5.26 -7.27
C THR A 41 -7.34 6.53 -6.94
N GLY A 42 -6.02 6.50 -7.16
CA GLY A 42 -5.10 7.57 -6.81
C GLY A 42 -4.87 7.72 -5.31
N ASP A 43 -5.36 6.79 -4.46
CA ASP A 43 -5.11 6.81 -3.01
C ASP A 43 -3.63 6.53 -2.76
N SER A 44 -2.92 7.48 -2.15
CA SER A 44 -1.47 7.44 -1.95
C SER A 44 -1.16 7.79 -0.50
N ARG A 45 -0.45 6.89 0.21
CA ARG A 45 -0.16 7.05 1.63
C ARG A 45 1.27 6.65 1.94
N CYS A 46 1.79 7.22 3.02
CA CYS A 46 3.11 6.88 3.51
C CYS A 46 3.20 7.00 5.03
N THR A 47 4.14 6.27 5.63
CA THR A 47 4.40 6.27 7.06
C THR A 47 5.83 5.86 7.38
N ILE A 48 6.23 6.04 8.63
CA ILE A 48 7.52 5.60 9.17
C ILE A 48 7.27 4.49 10.18
N LEU A 49 7.91 3.35 9.98
CA LEU A 49 7.80 2.16 10.79
C LEU A 49 9.11 1.91 11.56
N LYS A 50 9.03 1.22 12.69
CA LYS A 50 10.20 0.96 13.52
C LYS A 50 10.76 -0.46 13.37
N THR A 51 9.89 -1.42 13.07
CA THR A 51 10.25 -2.84 13.05
C THR A 51 9.81 -3.51 11.74
N MET A 52 10.43 -4.66 11.45
CA MET A 52 10.00 -5.49 10.32
C MET A 52 8.61 -6.09 10.55
N ASP A 53 8.24 -6.35 11.80
CA ASP A 53 6.89 -6.83 12.15
C ASP A 53 5.84 -5.77 11.83
N ASP A 54 6.14 -4.47 12.08
CA ASP A 54 5.28 -3.38 11.66
C ASP A 54 5.08 -3.32 10.14
N LEU A 55 6.16 -3.54 9.38
CA LEU A 55 6.09 -3.59 7.92
C LEU A 55 5.26 -4.78 7.45
N GLN A 56 5.47 -5.95 8.04
CA GLN A 56 4.70 -7.15 7.71
C GLN A 56 3.21 -6.97 8.01
N ASP A 57 2.87 -6.32 9.12
CA ASP A 57 1.48 -6.00 9.47
C ASP A 57 0.83 -5.04 8.46
N GLU A 58 1.54 -4.01 8.02
CA GLU A 58 1.03 -3.08 6.99
C GLU A 58 0.82 -3.77 5.64
N ILE A 59 1.74 -4.67 5.25
CA ILE A 59 1.62 -5.49 4.04
C ILE A 59 0.34 -6.33 4.07
N LEU A 60 0.14 -7.05 5.18
CA LEU A 60 -1.01 -7.94 5.33
C LEU A 60 -2.33 -7.17 5.43
N ARG A 61 -2.34 -6.04 6.17
CA ARG A 61 -3.51 -5.20 6.35
C ARG A 61 -4.02 -4.61 5.03
N ASN A 62 -3.09 -4.14 4.21
CA ASN A 62 -3.40 -3.51 2.92
C ASN A 62 -3.40 -4.50 1.75
N ASN A 63 -3.23 -5.81 2.01
CA ASN A 63 -3.16 -6.86 0.99
C ASN A 63 -2.14 -6.56 -0.12
N ILE A 64 -0.96 -6.06 0.28
CA ILE A 64 0.11 -5.67 -0.63
C ILE A 64 0.79 -6.94 -1.16
N LYS A 65 0.86 -7.06 -2.47
CA LYS A 65 1.44 -8.23 -3.15
C LYS A 65 2.87 -8.01 -3.60
N GLU A 66 3.26 -6.76 -3.80
CA GLU A 66 4.58 -6.39 -4.29
C GLU A 66 5.11 -5.16 -3.57
N ILE A 67 6.38 -5.22 -3.21
CA ILE A 67 7.14 -4.11 -2.60
C ILE A 67 8.36 -3.82 -3.45
N ILE A 68 8.52 -2.55 -3.79
CA ILE A 68 9.70 -2.02 -4.45
C ILE A 68 10.68 -1.55 -3.39
N THR A 69 11.94 -1.92 -3.53
CA THR A 69 13.02 -1.47 -2.65
C THR A 69 14.29 -1.16 -3.46
N ILE A 70 15.21 -0.44 -2.84
CA ILE A 70 16.53 -0.22 -3.43
C ILE A 70 17.35 -1.51 -3.31
N LYS A 71 18.20 -1.75 -4.27
CA LYS A 71 19.14 -2.86 -4.29
C LYS A 71 19.95 -2.94 -2.99
N ASP A 72 20.28 -4.16 -2.57
CA ASP A 72 21.03 -4.46 -1.35
C ASP A 72 20.30 -4.12 -0.01
N GLN A 73 19.00 -3.91 -0.03
CA GLN A 73 18.18 -3.81 1.18
C GLN A 73 17.49 -5.14 1.47
N GLU A 74 17.93 -5.83 2.52
CA GLU A 74 17.27 -7.05 2.97
C GLU A 74 15.93 -6.74 3.63
N LEU A 75 14.85 -7.20 2.97
CA LEU A 75 13.49 -7.18 3.50
C LEU A 75 13.00 -8.63 3.63
N ASN A 76 12.70 -9.05 4.86
CA ASN A 76 12.11 -10.37 5.11
C ASN A 76 10.61 -10.23 5.33
N VAL A 77 9.86 -10.26 4.22
CA VAL A 77 8.40 -10.03 4.20
C VAL A 77 7.69 -11.03 3.29
N SER A 78 6.38 -11.16 3.45
CA SER A 78 5.56 -12.11 2.68
C SER A 78 5.18 -11.62 1.27
N ALA A 79 5.44 -10.35 0.92
CA ALA A 79 5.19 -9.81 -0.41
C ALA A 79 6.32 -10.13 -1.39
N TYR A 80 6.04 -10.10 -2.70
CA TYR A 80 7.07 -10.16 -3.73
C TYR A 80 7.95 -8.91 -3.66
N ILE A 81 9.28 -9.10 -3.70
CA ILE A 81 10.23 -7.98 -3.60
C ILE A 81 10.79 -7.71 -5.00
N THR A 82 10.69 -6.46 -5.43
CA THR A 82 11.29 -5.95 -6.67
C THR A 82 12.37 -4.95 -6.31
N GLU A 83 13.62 -5.30 -6.59
CA GLU A 83 14.75 -4.40 -6.39
C GLU A 83 14.94 -3.48 -7.59
N VAL A 84 15.16 -2.21 -7.31
CA VAL A 84 15.39 -1.18 -8.32
C VAL A 84 16.66 -0.39 -8.03
N GLU A 85 17.32 0.07 -9.09
CA GLU A 85 18.35 1.09 -8.98
C GLU A 85 17.69 2.46 -9.04
N VAL A 86 17.92 3.28 -8.04
CA VAL A 86 17.27 4.59 -7.90
C VAL A 86 18.32 5.68 -7.78
N ASP A 87 18.10 6.79 -8.45
CA ASP A 87 18.76 8.04 -8.15
C ASP A 87 18.05 8.69 -6.94
N GLU A 88 18.73 8.75 -5.79
CA GLU A 88 18.18 9.34 -4.55
C GLU A 88 17.86 10.85 -4.70
N ASN A 89 18.35 11.49 -5.77
CA ASN A 89 18.13 12.91 -6.03
C ASN A 89 16.89 13.18 -6.88
N ILE A 90 16.11 12.15 -7.25
CA ILE A 90 14.87 12.34 -8.01
C ILE A 90 13.84 13.06 -7.13
N GLU A 91 13.43 14.24 -7.54
CA GLU A 91 12.31 14.96 -6.94
C GLU A 91 11.05 14.80 -7.81
N LYS A 92 9.94 14.48 -7.15
CA LYS A 92 8.62 14.39 -7.77
C LYS A 92 7.66 15.38 -7.12
N GLU A 93 6.86 16.06 -7.91
CA GLU A 93 5.90 17.06 -7.45
C GLU A 93 4.93 16.49 -6.40
N LYS A 94 4.51 15.24 -6.56
CA LYS A 94 3.57 14.52 -5.65
C LYS A 94 4.10 14.29 -4.24
N THR A 95 5.38 14.50 -4.00
CA THR A 95 6.06 14.35 -2.71
C THR A 95 6.48 15.67 -2.07
N SER A 96 6.19 16.80 -2.73
CA SER A 96 6.59 18.14 -2.29
C SER A 96 6.00 18.54 -0.92
N ASN A 97 4.85 17.96 -0.54
CA ASN A 97 4.20 18.19 0.75
C ASN A 97 4.85 17.42 1.93
N LEU A 98 5.82 16.54 1.65
CA LEU A 98 6.49 15.74 2.68
C LEU A 98 7.70 16.50 3.23
N SER A 99 7.78 16.64 4.54
CA SER A 99 8.90 17.31 5.23
C SER A 99 10.11 16.38 5.43
N ASP A 100 9.88 15.07 5.62
CA ASP A 100 10.93 14.08 5.82
C ASP A 100 11.56 13.66 4.49
N SER A 101 12.89 13.82 4.37
CA SER A 101 13.64 13.52 3.14
C SER A 101 13.65 12.03 2.80
N ASN A 102 13.81 11.15 3.78
CA ASN A 102 13.86 9.71 3.55
C ASN A 102 12.46 9.17 3.17
N LEU A 103 11.40 9.72 3.76
CA LEU A 103 10.04 9.39 3.37
C LEU A 103 9.76 9.84 1.94
N ARG A 104 10.28 11.01 1.55
CA ARG A 104 10.22 11.51 0.17
C ARG A 104 10.94 10.58 -0.80
N ILE A 105 12.14 10.12 -0.46
CA ILE A 105 12.89 9.14 -1.27
C ILE A 105 12.05 7.86 -1.45
N CYS A 106 11.49 7.31 -0.38
CA CYS A 106 10.65 6.13 -0.45
C CYS A 106 9.46 6.30 -1.40
N CYS A 107 8.75 7.43 -1.32
CA CYS A 107 7.65 7.74 -2.22
C CYS A 107 8.10 7.92 -3.68
N ASN A 108 9.26 8.55 -3.89
CA ASN A 108 9.81 8.77 -5.24
C ASN A 108 10.22 7.45 -5.91
N ILE A 109 10.74 6.49 -5.15
CA ILE A 109 11.03 5.12 -5.62
C ILE A 109 9.77 4.49 -6.22
N LEU A 110 8.66 4.58 -5.49
CA LEU A 110 7.37 4.03 -5.93
C LEU A 110 6.85 4.71 -7.20
N LEU A 111 6.90 6.04 -7.24
CA LEU A 111 6.45 6.82 -8.39
C LEU A 111 7.29 6.55 -9.64
N ASP A 112 8.61 6.50 -9.51
CA ASP A 112 9.53 6.20 -10.61
C ASP A 112 9.29 4.79 -11.19
N TYR A 113 9.07 3.81 -10.31
CA TYR A 113 8.72 2.46 -10.74
C TYR A 113 7.40 2.41 -11.53
N ILE A 114 6.37 3.12 -11.06
CA ILE A 114 5.08 3.19 -11.75
C ILE A 114 5.22 3.83 -13.12
N GLU A 115 5.94 4.94 -13.24
CA GLU A 115 6.17 5.61 -14.53
C GLU A 115 6.89 4.69 -15.51
N LYS A 116 7.95 4.02 -15.06
CA LYS A 116 8.75 3.12 -15.92
C LYS A 116 8.00 1.86 -16.35
N THR A 117 7.17 1.29 -15.48
CA THR A 117 6.50 0.00 -15.74
C THR A 117 5.14 0.15 -16.39
N GLN A 118 4.37 1.16 -16.02
CA GLN A 118 3.01 1.35 -16.49
C GLN A 118 2.90 2.28 -17.68
N ASN A 119 3.98 2.98 -18.03
CA ASN A 119 3.99 4.02 -19.06
C ASN A 119 2.80 5.00 -18.88
N LYS A 120 2.42 5.23 -17.63
CA LYS A 120 1.32 6.10 -17.22
C LYS A 120 1.88 7.30 -16.49
N ASP A 121 1.31 8.45 -16.79
CA ASP A 121 1.55 9.66 -16.03
C ASP A 121 1.01 9.49 -14.59
N VAL A 122 1.87 9.69 -13.60
CA VAL A 122 1.50 9.67 -12.17
C VAL A 122 0.64 10.87 -11.75
N ASN A 123 0.30 11.76 -12.69
CA ASN A 123 -0.55 12.93 -12.42
C ASN A 123 -1.93 12.57 -11.86
N SER A 124 -2.44 11.38 -12.17
CA SER A 124 -3.70 10.87 -11.61
C SER A 124 -3.61 10.50 -10.13
N LEU A 125 -2.41 10.30 -9.59
CA LEU A 125 -2.21 10.02 -8.19
C LEU A 125 -2.37 11.29 -7.35
N LYS A 126 -2.91 11.14 -6.15
CA LYS A 126 -2.95 12.21 -5.14
C LYS A 126 -1.58 12.39 -4.52
N ASN A 127 -1.35 13.56 -3.91
CA ASN A 127 -0.18 13.74 -3.06
C ASN A 127 -0.21 12.74 -1.92
N PHE A 128 0.96 12.27 -1.48
CA PHE A 128 1.04 11.31 -0.39
C PHE A 128 0.52 11.88 0.92
N GLU A 129 -0.41 11.14 1.54
CA GLU A 129 -0.92 11.43 2.87
C GLU A 129 -0.08 10.69 3.91
N VAL A 130 0.56 11.43 4.83
CA VAL A 130 1.28 10.82 5.96
C VAL A 130 0.29 10.36 6.99
N TYR A 131 0.34 9.10 7.40
CA TYR A 131 -0.47 8.57 8.49
C TYR A 131 0.40 8.02 9.62
N PHE A 132 -0.15 8.05 10.84
CA PHE A 132 0.50 7.55 12.04
C PHE A 132 -0.39 6.50 12.69
N LYS A 133 0.21 5.38 13.11
CA LYS A 133 -0.52 4.28 13.77
C LYS A 133 -1.19 4.70 15.09
N ASP A 134 -0.59 5.65 15.80
CA ASP A 134 -1.01 6.05 17.15
C ASP A 134 -2.37 6.78 17.23
N LYS A 135 -2.94 7.16 16.09
CA LYS A 135 -4.24 7.87 16.03
C LYS A 135 -5.45 6.95 16.05
N PHE A 136 -5.27 5.65 15.93
CA PHE A 136 -6.36 4.67 15.80
C PHE A 136 -6.14 3.51 16.77
N VAL A 137 -7.22 2.78 17.06
CA VAL A 137 -7.10 1.52 17.79
C VAL A 137 -6.30 0.55 16.91
N TYR A 138 -5.11 0.20 17.36
CA TYR A 138 -4.27 -0.75 16.65
C TYR A 138 -4.76 -2.18 16.93
N MET A 139 -5.16 -2.88 15.88
CA MET A 139 -5.40 -4.30 15.92
C MET A 139 -4.44 -5.02 14.96
N THR A 140 -3.82 -6.08 15.44
CA THR A 140 -2.99 -6.93 14.56
C THR A 140 -3.85 -7.56 13.47
N ASN A 141 -3.26 -7.92 12.35
CA ASN A 141 -3.99 -8.63 11.28
C ASN A 141 -4.56 -9.97 11.77
N TYR A 142 -3.88 -10.64 12.72
CA TYR A 142 -4.39 -11.83 13.37
C TYR A 142 -5.69 -11.58 14.15
N SER A 143 -5.74 -10.49 14.93
CA SER A 143 -6.94 -10.08 15.66
C SER A 143 -8.08 -9.72 14.71
N LEU A 144 -7.82 -8.96 13.64
CA LEU A 144 -8.82 -8.61 12.63
C LEU A 144 -9.43 -9.84 11.95
N LYS A 145 -8.59 -10.85 11.65
CA LYS A 145 -9.05 -12.12 11.07
C LYS A 145 -9.88 -12.92 12.07
N ASN A 146 -9.40 -13.09 13.31
CA ASN A 146 -10.12 -13.86 14.33
C ASN A 146 -11.47 -13.25 14.71
N LEU A 147 -11.58 -11.93 14.67
CA LEU A 147 -12.84 -11.21 14.88
C LEU A 147 -13.72 -11.16 13.63
N GLU A 148 -13.26 -11.73 12.52
CA GLU A 148 -13.98 -11.74 11.24
C GLU A 148 -14.48 -10.36 10.83
N VAL A 149 -13.66 -9.31 11.02
CA VAL A 149 -14.07 -7.93 10.77
C VAL A 149 -14.35 -7.69 9.29
N THR A 150 -13.42 -8.08 8.41
CA THR A 150 -13.55 -7.85 6.96
C THR A 150 -13.81 -9.10 6.15
N GLN A 151 -13.41 -10.27 6.66
CA GLN A 151 -13.50 -11.57 5.97
C GLN A 151 -13.82 -12.67 6.98
N ASN A 152 -14.58 -13.68 6.58
CA ASN A 152 -14.82 -14.86 7.43
C ASN A 152 -13.61 -15.81 7.42
N MET A 153 -13.47 -16.62 8.46
CA MET A 153 -12.37 -17.56 8.59
C MET A 153 -12.55 -18.82 7.74
N ALA A 154 -13.77 -19.18 7.37
CA ALA A 154 -14.05 -20.45 6.71
C ALA A 154 -13.55 -20.48 5.25
N ASN A 155 -13.72 -19.38 4.51
CA ASN A 155 -13.35 -19.31 3.10
C ASN A 155 -12.72 -18.00 2.66
N GLY A 156 -12.41 -17.10 3.62
CA GLY A 156 -11.84 -15.77 3.33
C GLY A 156 -12.80 -14.81 2.63
N GLY A 157 -14.08 -15.17 2.50
CA GLY A 157 -15.08 -14.35 1.84
C GLY A 157 -15.65 -13.24 2.75
N LYS A 158 -16.26 -12.24 2.13
CA LYS A 158 -16.92 -11.13 2.85
C LYS A 158 -18.17 -11.61 3.64
N LYS A 159 -18.93 -12.56 3.08
CA LYS A 159 -20.18 -13.04 3.68
C LYS A 159 -19.90 -13.68 5.04
N GLY A 160 -20.63 -13.26 6.08
CA GLY A 160 -20.44 -13.71 7.45
C GLY A 160 -19.52 -12.82 8.29
N SER A 161 -18.81 -11.85 7.71
CA SER A 161 -18.00 -10.88 8.44
C SER A 161 -18.84 -9.70 8.97
N LEU A 162 -18.27 -8.93 9.92
CA LEU A 162 -18.86 -7.67 10.39
C LEU A 162 -19.12 -6.72 9.22
N LEU A 163 -18.13 -6.58 8.31
CA LEU A 163 -18.26 -5.76 7.11
C LEU A 163 -19.50 -6.16 6.28
N SER A 164 -19.82 -7.45 6.17
CA SER A 164 -20.99 -7.90 5.39
C SER A 164 -22.33 -7.44 5.97
N ILE A 165 -22.36 -7.19 7.27
CA ILE A 165 -23.57 -6.74 7.97
C ILE A 165 -23.76 -5.24 7.84
N ILE A 166 -22.67 -4.47 8.02
CA ILE A 166 -22.71 -3.00 8.06
C ILE A 166 -22.62 -2.36 6.69
N ASP A 167 -22.11 -3.07 5.68
CA ASP A 167 -21.97 -2.53 4.32
C ASP A 167 -23.33 -2.43 3.62
N LYS A 168 -23.84 -1.20 3.60
CA LYS A 168 -25.05 -0.80 2.86
C LYS A 168 -24.71 0.17 1.74
N THR A 169 -23.46 0.23 1.33
CA THR A 169 -23.01 1.14 0.28
C THR A 169 -23.54 0.73 -1.09
N SER A 170 -23.88 1.72 -1.90
CA SER A 170 -24.39 1.52 -3.26
C SER A 170 -23.29 1.58 -4.33
N THR A 171 -22.07 1.95 -3.94
CA THR A 171 -20.96 2.14 -4.89
C THR A 171 -19.68 1.45 -4.43
N ALA A 172 -18.85 1.02 -5.35
CA ALA A 172 -17.55 0.46 -5.06
C ALA A 172 -16.64 1.43 -4.28
N ALA A 173 -16.73 2.73 -4.57
CA ALA A 173 -15.99 3.77 -3.83
C ALA A 173 -16.45 3.87 -2.37
N GLY A 174 -17.76 3.79 -2.12
CA GLY A 174 -18.31 3.74 -0.77
C GLY A 174 -17.87 2.50 0.00
N ALA A 175 -17.91 1.32 -0.63
CA ALA A 175 -17.47 0.08 -0.03
C ALA A 175 -15.98 0.12 0.37
N ARG A 176 -15.10 0.62 -0.52
CA ARG A 176 -13.67 0.83 -0.21
C ARG A 176 -13.49 1.81 0.95
N LYS A 177 -14.25 2.91 0.98
CA LYS A 177 -14.17 3.90 2.07
C LYS A 177 -14.61 3.31 3.41
N LEU A 178 -15.68 2.53 3.42
CA LEU A 178 -16.17 1.85 4.63
C LEU A 178 -15.14 0.84 5.14
N LYS A 179 -14.55 0.02 4.24
CA LYS A 179 -13.50 -0.94 4.59
C LYS A 179 -12.26 -0.24 5.17
N LYS A 180 -11.94 0.98 4.70
CA LYS A 180 -10.84 1.80 5.23
C LYS A 180 -11.10 2.28 6.66
N TRP A 181 -12.34 2.45 7.07
CA TRP A 181 -12.72 2.91 8.40
C TRP A 181 -12.77 1.79 9.46
N LEU A 182 -12.83 0.55 9.02
CA LEU A 182 -12.75 -0.65 9.85
C LEU A 182 -11.30 -1.09 10.08
#